data_a4ce7099b1cc1a3a99435a0f426eed09
#
_entry.id   a4ce7099b1cc1a3a99435a0f426eed09
#
_cell.length_a   1.000
_cell.length_b   1.000
_cell.length_c   1.000
_cell.angle_alpha   90.00
_cell.angle_beta   90.00
_cell.angle_gamma   90.00
#
_symmetry.space_group_name_H-M   'P 1'
#
loop_
_entity.id
_entity.type
_entity.pdbx_description
1 polymer ?
#
loop_
_entity_poly.entity_id
_entity_poly.type
_entity_poly.pdbx_seq_one_letter_code
_entity_poly.pdbx_strand_id
1 'polypeptide(L)'
;MTTYTVRIGDLVLGPGAPVAVQSMTNTCTADIEETAAQVLELARVGSELVRFTVKDEDDARAVPYIRDRVRQAGCKVPLVGDFHYNGHLLLSRYPQCLEALDKLRINPGNVGAGEHHDSNFRTMVELIAQAGKVARIGVNAGSIDKDLLERGRRENEAQGSPRSEHQVFLEAMVESALSSAAAAQKYGLP
;
A
#
# COMPACT_ATOMS: atom_id res chain seq x y z
N MET A 1 16.20 10.09 -12.54
CA MET A 1 15.55 9.19 -11.57
C MET A 1 16.04 7.79 -11.85
N THR A 2 16.59 7.12 -10.85
CA THR A 2 16.96 5.71 -10.97
C THR A 2 15.70 4.89 -10.71
N THR A 3 15.28 4.08 -11.67
CA THR A 3 14.14 3.17 -11.54
C THR A 3 14.66 1.79 -11.19
N TYR A 4 14.05 1.16 -10.19
CA TYR A 4 14.44 -0.16 -9.72
C TYR A 4 13.48 -1.23 -10.26
N THR A 5 14.01 -2.43 -10.44
CA THR A 5 13.19 -3.61 -10.74
C THR A 5 12.68 -4.20 -9.44
N VAL A 6 11.36 -4.41 -9.35
CA VAL A 6 10.68 -4.99 -8.19
C VAL A 6 10.05 -6.31 -8.61
N ARG A 7 10.22 -7.37 -7.79
CA ARG A 7 9.59 -8.68 -8.00
C ARG A 7 8.51 -8.93 -6.96
N ILE A 8 7.34 -9.39 -7.46
CA ILE A 8 6.19 -9.75 -6.63
C ILE A 8 5.74 -11.15 -7.06
N GLY A 9 6.21 -12.18 -6.36
CA GLY A 9 6.14 -13.55 -6.88
C GLY A 9 6.86 -13.65 -8.22
N ASP A 10 6.17 -14.15 -9.24
CA ASP A 10 6.72 -14.28 -10.61
C ASP A 10 6.62 -12.98 -11.44
N LEU A 11 5.87 -11.98 -10.94
CA LEU A 11 5.67 -10.71 -11.63
C LEU A 11 6.86 -9.79 -11.45
N VAL A 12 7.28 -9.15 -12.55
CA VAL A 12 8.37 -8.16 -12.57
C VAL A 12 7.79 -6.78 -12.90
N LEU A 13 8.05 -5.79 -12.06
CA LEU A 13 7.73 -4.38 -12.29
C LEU A 13 9.03 -3.59 -12.45
N GLY A 14 9.07 -2.65 -13.36
CA GLY A 14 10.24 -1.78 -13.54
C GLY A 14 10.57 -1.47 -14.98
N PRO A 15 11.77 -0.93 -15.25
CA PRO A 15 12.16 -0.52 -16.58
C PRO A 15 12.14 -1.71 -17.56
N GLY A 16 11.45 -1.53 -18.69
CA GLY A 16 11.33 -2.54 -19.73
C GLY A 16 10.34 -3.67 -19.45
N ALA A 17 9.74 -3.72 -18.25
CA ALA A 17 8.66 -4.66 -17.96
C ALA A 17 7.33 -4.16 -18.55
N PRO A 18 6.44 -5.07 -18.99
CA PRO A 18 5.09 -4.69 -19.40
C PRO A 18 4.30 -4.05 -18.23
N VAL A 19 3.27 -3.29 -18.57
CA VAL A 19 2.36 -2.73 -17.57
C VAL A 19 1.54 -3.86 -16.96
N ALA A 20 1.64 -4.03 -15.64
CA ALA A 20 0.91 -5.05 -14.91
C ALA A 20 -0.52 -4.60 -14.57
N VAL A 21 -1.48 -5.51 -14.79
CA VAL A 21 -2.89 -5.28 -14.48
C VAL A 21 -3.19 -5.66 -13.04
N GLN A 22 -3.64 -4.69 -12.23
CA GLN A 22 -4.07 -4.92 -10.85
C GLN A 22 -5.55 -4.59 -10.69
N SER A 23 -6.32 -5.55 -10.19
CA SER A 23 -7.72 -5.34 -9.77
C SER A 23 -7.87 -5.36 -8.26
N MET A 24 -9.03 -4.95 -7.77
CA MET A 24 -9.37 -4.95 -6.36
C MET A 24 -10.71 -5.63 -6.14
N THR A 25 -10.82 -6.44 -5.10
CA THR A 25 -12.11 -7.02 -4.69
C THR A 25 -13.01 -5.94 -4.07
N ASN A 26 -14.30 -6.16 -4.11
CA ASN A 26 -15.32 -5.34 -3.45
C ASN A 26 -16.12 -6.14 -2.39
N THR A 27 -15.64 -7.34 -2.06
CA THR A 27 -16.20 -8.20 -1.01
C THR A 27 -15.80 -7.73 0.38
N CYS A 28 -16.48 -8.21 1.41
CA CYS A 28 -15.98 -8.13 2.78
C CYS A 28 -14.82 -9.12 2.94
N THR A 29 -13.62 -8.64 3.23
CA THR A 29 -12.42 -9.49 3.30
C THR A 29 -12.53 -10.58 4.36
N ALA A 30 -13.28 -10.32 5.45
CA ALA A 30 -13.56 -11.32 6.47
C ALA A 30 -14.42 -12.50 5.95
N ASP A 31 -15.15 -12.33 4.83
CA ASP A 31 -15.79 -13.43 4.12
C ASP A 31 -14.78 -14.12 3.21
N ILE A 32 -14.18 -15.18 3.73
CA ILE A 32 -13.10 -15.92 3.10
C ILE A 32 -13.53 -16.52 1.77
N GLU A 33 -14.70 -17.14 1.71
CA GLU A 33 -15.14 -17.88 0.52
C GLU A 33 -15.52 -16.90 -0.62
N GLU A 34 -16.25 -15.84 -0.30
CA GLU A 34 -16.63 -14.82 -1.28
C GLU A 34 -15.39 -14.07 -1.80
N THR A 35 -14.46 -13.68 -0.90
CA THR A 35 -13.25 -12.97 -1.30
C THR A 35 -12.32 -13.85 -2.13
N ALA A 36 -12.12 -15.11 -1.74
CA ALA A 36 -11.31 -16.04 -2.52
C ALA A 36 -11.92 -16.31 -3.91
N ALA A 37 -13.25 -16.49 -4.00
CA ALA A 37 -13.94 -16.65 -5.28
C ALA A 37 -13.74 -15.44 -6.20
N GLN A 38 -13.87 -14.23 -5.68
CA GLN A 38 -13.67 -13.01 -6.46
C GLN A 38 -12.20 -12.83 -6.87
N VAL A 39 -11.23 -13.19 -6.02
CA VAL A 39 -9.80 -13.20 -6.40
C VAL A 39 -9.56 -14.13 -7.58
N LEU A 40 -10.13 -15.34 -7.56
CA LEU A 40 -10.01 -16.32 -8.64
C LEU A 40 -10.66 -15.82 -9.95
N GLU A 41 -11.82 -15.19 -9.84
CA GLU A 41 -12.50 -14.58 -11.00
C GLU A 41 -11.65 -13.49 -11.63
N LEU A 42 -11.14 -12.54 -10.83
CA LEU A 42 -10.30 -11.46 -11.30
C LEU A 42 -9.01 -11.98 -11.96
N ALA A 43 -8.37 -12.98 -11.37
CA ALA A 43 -7.19 -13.62 -11.95
C ALA A 43 -7.52 -14.30 -13.29
N ARG A 44 -8.67 -14.99 -13.40
CA ARG A 44 -9.13 -15.65 -14.63
C ARG A 44 -9.36 -14.68 -15.80
N VAL A 45 -9.82 -13.46 -15.50
CA VAL A 45 -10.04 -12.44 -16.54
C VAL A 45 -8.80 -11.58 -16.83
N GLY A 46 -7.65 -11.94 -16.27
CA GLY A 46 -6.36 -11.37 -16.63
C GLY A 46 -5.74 -10.40 -15.61
N SER A 47 -6.25 -10.32 -14.37
CA SER A 47 -5.55 -9.58 -13.34
C SER A 47 -4.27 -10.30 -12.93
N GLU A 48 -3.15 -9.58 -12.99
CA GLU A 48 -1.82 -10.09 -12.64
C GLU A 48 -1.48 -9.87 -11.16
N LEU A 49 -2.24 -9.00 -10.47
CA LEU A 49 -2.25 -8.80 -9.03
C LEU A 49 -3.70 -8.58 -8.58
N VAL A 50 -4.08 -9.12 -7.42
CA VAL A 50 -5.39 -8.83 -6.84
C VAL A 50 -5.23 -8.23 -5.46
N ARG A 51 -5.88 -7.08 -5.24
CA ARG A 51 -5.85 -6.33 -3.99
C ARG A 51 -7.18 -6.46 -3.25
N PHE A 52 -7.12 -6.55 -1.94
CA PHE A 52 -8.26 -6.44 -1.02
C PHE A 52 -7.90 -5.59 0.19
N THR A 53 -8.91 -5.00 0.82
CA THR A 53 -8.71 -4.16 2.02
C THR A 53 -8.47 -5.05 3.24
N VAL A 54 -7.58 -4.61 4.13
CA VAL A 54 -7.36 -5.21 5.45
C VAL A 54 -7.51 -4.09 6.48
N LYS A 55 -8.73 -3.90 6.98
CA LYS A 55 -9.11 -2.75 7.82
C LYS A 55 -9.19 -3.06 9.31
N ASP A 56 -9.41 -4.33 9.67
CA ASP A 56 -9.62 -4.79 11.05
C ASP A 56 -9.03 -6.19 11.31
N GLU A 57 -9.22 -6.69 12.53
CA GLU A 57 -8.67 -7.97 12.97
C GLU A 57 -9.32 -9.16 12.26
N ASP A 58 -10.61 -9.08 11.92
CA ASP A 58 -11.31 -10.16 11.24
C ASP A 58 -10.80 -10.30 9.80
N ASP A 59 -10.58 -9.18 9.10
CA ASP A 59 -9.92 -9.17 7.81
C ASP A 59 -8.52 -9.78 7.92
N ALA A 60 -7.71 -9.35 8.90
CA ALA A 60 -6.34 -9.84 9.06
C ALA A 60 -6.27 -11.35 9.34
N ARG A 61 -7.22 -11.88 10.11
CA ARG A 61 -7.35 -13.34 10.35
C ARG A 61 -7.78 -14.10 9.11
N ALA A 62 -8.61 -13.50 8.25
CA ALA A 62 -9.12 -14.14 7.03
C ALA A 62 -8.04 -14.30 5.94
N VAL A 63 -7.09 -13.37 5.85
CA VAL A 63 -6.08 -13.32 4.76
C VAL A 63 -5.33 -14.64 4.54
N PRO A 64 -4.81 -15.37 5.55
CA PRO A 64 -4.15 -16.64 5.33
C PRO A 64 -5.07 -17.68 4.69
N TYR A 65 -6.31 -17.73 5.10
CA TYR A 65 -7.30 -18.69 4.57
C TYR A 65 -7.70 -18.33 3.13
N ILE A 66 -7.85 -17.04 2.81
CA ILE A 66 -8.07 -16.58 1.43
C ILE A 66 -6.91 -17.05 0.53
N ARG A 67 -5.66 -16.81 0.96
CA ARG A 67 -4.48 -17.30 0.23
C ARG A 67 -4.56 -18.81 0.00
N ASP A 68 -4.86 -19.58 1.04
CA ASP A 68 -4.88 -21.03 0.97
C ASP A 68 -5.98 -21.52 0.00
N ARG A 69 -7.18 -20.91 0.01
CA ARG A 69 -8.25 -21.21 -0.97
C ARG A 69 -7.80 -20.91 -2.41
N VAL A 70 -7.19 -19.75 -2.62
CA VAL A 70 -6.67 -19.35 -3.94
C VAL A 70 -5.58 -20.32 -4.43
N ARG A 71 -4.65 -20.72 -3.55
CA ARG A 71 -3.56 -21.66 -3.89
C ARG A 71 -4.07 -23.09 -4.11
N GLN A 72 -5.06 -23.55 -3.34
CA GLN A 72 -5.70 -24.87 -3.55
C GLN A 72 -6.43 -24.96 -4.91
N ALA A 73 -6.96 -23.86 -5.41
CA ALA A 73 -7.51 -23.76 -6.76
C ALA A 73 -6.44 -23.68 -7.88
N GLY A 74 -5.16 -23.82 -7.55
CA GLY A 74 -4.04 -23.76 -8.50
C GLY A 74 -3.66 -22.35 -8.97
N CYS A 75 -4.30 -21.32 -8.43
CA CYS A 75 -4.02 -19.94 -8.82
C CYS A 75 -2.83 -19.37 -8.03
N LYS A 76 -1.86 -18.77 -8.74
CA LYS A 76 -0.64 -18.18 -8.16
C LYS A 76 -0.65 -16.66 -8.20
N VAL A 77 -1.79 -16.02 -8.51
CA VAL A 77 -1.87 -14.56 -8.57
C VAL A 77 -1.35 -13.94 -7.27
N PRO A 78 -0.45 -12.94 -7.33
CA PRO A 78 0.03 -12.26 -6.15
C PRO A 78 -1.10 -11.50 -5.44
N LEU A 79 -1.12 -11.61 -4.11
CA LEU A 79 -2.12 -11.00 -3.24
C LEU A 79 -1.57 -9.71 -2.63
N VAL A 80 -2.38 -8.65 -2.70
CA VAL A 80 -2.00 -7.33 -2.21
C VAL A 80 -2.93 -6.90 -1.08
N GLY A 81 -2.40 -6.69 0.11
CA GLY A 81 -3.13 -6.12 1.24
C GLY A 81 -3.12 -4.60 1.21
N ASP A 82 -4.30 -4.00 1.32
CA ASP A 82 -4.48 -2.54 1.41
C ASP A 82 -4.78 -2.16 2.87
N PHE A 83 -3.78 -1.56 3.53
CA PHE A 83 -3.86 -1.21 4.94
C PHE A 83 -4.15 0.28 5.13
N HIS A 84 -5.03 0.55 6.07
CA HIS A 84 -5.41 1.88 6.52
C HIS A 84 -5.19 2.01 8.03
N TYR A 85 -5.07 3.21 8.56
CA TYR A 85 -5.00 3.63 9.98
C TYR A 85 -4.27 2.72 10.97
N ASN A 86 -4.68 1.46 11.12
CA ASN A 86 -4.22 0.49 12.13
C ASN A 86 -3.32 -0.62 11.56
N GLY A 87 -2.83 -0.48 10.33
CA GLY A 87 -2.01 -1.49 9.66
C GLY A 87 -0.79 -1.94 10.49
N HIS A 88 -0.15 -1.01 11.22
CA HIS A 88 0.96 -1.31 12.12
C HIS A 88 0.57 -2.27 13.26
N LEU A 89 -0.66 -2.14 13.80
CA LEU A 89 -1.18 -3.04 14.83
C LEU A 89 -1.56 -4.40 14.23
N LEU A 90 -2.24 -4.41 13.08
CA LEU A 90 -2.66 -5.63 12.42
C LEU A 90 -1.46 -6.49 12.00
N LEU A 91 -0.46 -5.90 11.38
CA LEU A 91 0.75 -6.64 10.97
C LEU A 91 1.57 -7.15 12.16
N SER A 92 1.60 -6.40 13.27
CA SER A 92 2.30 -6.83 14.49
C SER A 92 1.57 -7.97 15.20
N ARG A 93 0.23 -7.95 15.25
CA ARG A 93 -0.58 -8.94 15.98
C ARG A 93 -0.86 -10.19 15.16
N TYR A 94 -0.91 -10.07 13.84
CA TYR A 94 -1.26 -11.15 12.91
C TYR A 94 -0.14 -11.37 11.88
N PRO A 95 1.03 -11.90 12.29
CA PRO A 95 2.15 -12.12 11.38
C PRO A 95 1.80 -13.05 10.22
N GLN A 96 0.86 -13.99 10.39
CA GLN A 96 0.37 -14.87 9.33
C GLN A 96 -0.32 -14.08 8.20
N CYS A 97 -0.96 -12.95 8.51
CA CYS A 97 -1.50 -12.04 7.51
C CYS A 97 -0.37 -11.48 6.63
N LEU A 98 0.71 -11.00 7.24
CA LEU A 98 1.88 -10.50 6.52
C LEU A 98 2.53 -11.58 5.65
N GLU A 99 2.70 -12.78 6.18
CA GLU A 99 3.27 -13.93 5.47
C GLU A 99 2.43 -14.33 4.25
N ALA A 100 1.12 -14.23 4.35
CA ALA A 100 0.19 -14.61 3.30
C ALA A 100 0.12 -13.62 2.12
N LEU A 101 0.59 -12.41 2.29
CA LEU A 101 0.61 -11.37 1.28
C LEU A 101 1.93 -11.33 0.50
N ASP A 102 1.85 -10.96 -0.77
CA ASP A 102 3.02 -10.76 -1.63
C ASP A 102 3.44 -9.29 -1.68
N LYS A 103 2.47 -8.38 -1.53
CA LYS A 103 2.68 -6.92 -1.55
C LYS A 103 1.73 -6.24 -0.59
N LEU A 104 2.18 -5.15 0.01
CA LEU A 104 1.36 -4.33 0.90
C LEU A 104 1.25 -2.89 0.38
N ARG A 105 0.06 -2.32 0.40
CA ARG A 105 -0.14 -0.90 0.13
C ARG A 105 -0.26 -0.16 1.45
N ILE A 106 0.56 0.87 1.60
CA ILE A 106 0.52 1.82 2.71
C ILE A 106 0.05 3.17 2.17
N ASN A 107 -0.97 3.76 2.80
CA ASN A 107 -1.32 5.15 2.57
C ASN A 107 -0.67 6.00 3.67
N PRO A 108 0.38 6.78 3.38
CA PRO A 108 1.09 7.53 4.42
C PRO A 108 0.19 8.53 5.14
N GLY A 109 -0.78 9.15 4.46
CA GLY A 109 -1.72 10.07 5.08
C GLY A 109 -2.71 9.42 6.08
N ASN A 110 -2.74 8.09 6.18
CA ASN A 110 -3.66 7.33 7.02
C ASN A 110 -2.96 6.50 8.12
N VAL A 111 -1.68 6.67 8.38
CA VAL A 111 -0.93 5.85 9.37
C VAL A 111 -0.88 6.49 10.77
N GLY A 112 -1.63 7.54 11.00
CA GLY A 112 -1.65 8.31 12.24
C GLY A 112 -1.42 9.80 12.00
N ALA A 113 -1.39 10.60 13.06
CA ALA A 113 -1.13 12.04 13.02
C ALA A 113 0.04 12.40 13.94
N GLY A 114 0.81 13.45 13.58
CA GLY A 114 1.92 13.95 14.37
C GLY A 114 3.01 12.91 14.64
N GLU A 115 3.55 12.87 15.85
CA GLU A 115 4.63 11.95 16.24
C GLU A 115 4.26 10.46 16.11
N HIS A 116 2.99 10.11 16.21
CA HIS A 116 2.50 8.76 16.01
C HIS A 116 2.52 8.32 14.54
N HIS A 117 2.43 9.26 13.59
CA HIS A 117 2.51 8.96 12.17
C HIS A 117 3.85 8.28 11.84
N ASP A 118 4.95 8.89 12.23
CA ASP A 118 6.29 8.39 11.89
C ASP A 118 6.60 7.06 12.55
N SER A 119 6.19 6.86 13.81
CA SER A 119 6.39 5.60 14.53
C SER A 119 5.56 4.46 13.94
N ASN A 120 4.31 4.69 13.58
CA ASN A 120 3.42 3.70 12.98
C ASN A 120 3.89 3.33 11.57
N PHE A 121 4.24 4.32 10.75
CA PHE A 121 4.79 4.10 9.42
C PHE A 121 6.08 3.30 9.48
N ARG A 122 7.00 3.67 10.38
CA ARG A 122 8.24 2.95 10.62
C ARG A 122 7.99 1.49 10.98
N THR A 123 7.09 1.22 11.94
CA THR A 123 6.74 -0.15 12.35
C THR A 123 6.25 -0.98 11.16
N MET A 124 5.35 -0.44 10.34
CA MET A 124 4.88 -1.16 9.15
C MET A 124 6.01 -1.47 8.17
N VAL A 125 6.85 -0.48 7.88
CA VAL A 125 7.96 -0.61 6.93
C VAL A 125 8.98 -1.64 7.42
N GLU A 126 9.37 -1.60 8.70
CA GLU A 126 10.31 -2.55 9.30
C GLU A 126 9.77 -3.99 9.23
N LEU A 127 8.48 -4.20 9.54
CA LEU A 127 7.85 -5.53 9.43
C LEU A 127 7.83 -6.05 7.99
N ILE A 128 7.50 -5.20 7.02
CA ILE A 128 7.48 -5.54 5.59
C ILE A 128 8.89 -5.89 5.11
N ALA A 129 9.89 -5.09 5.49
CA ALA A 129 11.29 -5.32 5.13
C ALA A 129 11.83 -6.63 5.73
N GLN A 130 11.56 -6.89 7.02
CA GLN A 130 11.95 -8.14 7.70
C GLN A 130 11.32 -9.38 7.05
N ALA A 131 10.08 -9.25 6.58
CA ALA A 131 9.38 -10.34 5.89
C ALA A 131 9.80 -10.47 4.41
N GLY A 132 10.68 -9.62 3.89
CA GLY A 132 11.10 -9.62 2.48
C GLY A 132 9.97 -9.32 1.50
N LYS A 133 8.94 -8.57 1.93
CA LYS A 133 7.76 -8.24 1.12
C LYS A 133 7.92 -6.89 0.42
N VAL A 134 7.09 -6.66 -0.58
CA VAL A 134 7.08 -5.42 -1.35
C VAL A 134 6.08 -4.42 -0.76
N ALA A 135 6.50 -3.18 -0.57
CA ALA A 135 5.61 -2.08 -0.20
C ALA A 135 5.27 -1.19 -1.40
N ARG A 136 4.03 -0.71 -1.43
CA ARG A 136 3.59 0.38 -2.30
C ARG A 136 3.21 1.57 -1.44
N ILE A 137 3.89 2.68 -1.61
CA ILE A 137 3.48 3.97 -1.06
C ILE A 137 2.36 4.52 -1.95
N GLY A 138 1.15 4.59 -1.38
CA GLY A 138 -0.05 4.96 -2.11
C GLY A 138 -0.69 6.23 -1.57
N VAL A 139 -0.18 7.40 -1.96
CA VAL A 139 -0.75 8.71 -1.59
C VAL A 139 -2.13 8.88 -2.23
N ASN A 140 -3.05 9.48 -1.48
CA ASN A 140 -4.41 9.75 -1.92
C ASN A 140 -4.77 11.21 -1.61
N ALA A 141 -5.42 11.87 -2.56
CA ALA A 141 -5.88 13.25 -2.44
C ALA A 141 -6.75 13.49 -1.19
N GLY A 142 -7.63 12.54 -0.84
CA GLY A 142 -8.51 12.64 0.32
C GLY A 142 -7.84 12.46 1.68
N SER A 143 -6.57 12.07 1.72
CA SER A 143 -5.82 11.80 2.96
C SER A 143 -4.46 12.49 2.99
N ILE A 144 -4.31 13.59 2.25
CA ILE A 144 -3.08 14.37 2.29
C ILE A 144 -2.89 15.00 3.66
N ASP A 145 -1.63 15.06 4.11
CA ASP A 145 -1.27 15.75 5.34
C ASP A 145 -1.62 17.25 5.24
N LYS A 146 -2.43 17.71 6.19
CA LYS A 146 -2.91 19.11 6.22
C LYS A 146 -1.77 20.08 6.50
N ASP A 147 -0.81 19.73 7.34
CA ASP A 147 0.31 20.59 7.67
C ASP A 147 1.24 20.76 6.47
N LEU A 148 1.43 19.71 5.70
CA LEU A 148 2.18 19.73 4.45
C LEU A 148 1.51 20.67 3.42
N LEU A 149 0.21 20.56 3.25
CA LEU A 149 -0.55 21.41 2.34
C LEU A 149 -0.54 22.88 2.78
N GLU A 150 -0.76 23.16 4.07
CA GLU A 150 -0.72 24.52 4.62
C GLU A 150 0.67 25.16 4.50
N ARG A 151 1.74 24.37 4.66
CA ARG A 151 3.08 24.85 4.42
C ARG A 151 3.26 25.29 2.97
N GLY A 152 2.85 24.47 2.00
CA GLY A 152 2.91 24.79 0.59
C GLY A 152 2.13 26.07 0.21
N ARG A 153 0.97 26.28 0.84
CA ARG A 153 0.17 27.50 0.67
C ARG A 153 0.91 28.75 1.17
N ARG A 154 1.43 28.70 2.41
CA ARG A 154 2.21 29.82 2.99
C ARG A 154 3.43 30.18 2.15
N GLU A 155 4.17 29.16 1.68
CA GLU A 155 5.32 29.37 0.81
C GLU A 155 4.93 30.01 -0.53
N ASN A 156 3.79 29.60 -1.10
CA ASN A 156 3.25 30.20 -2.33
C ASN A 156 2.85 31.65 -2.13
N GLU A 157 2.14 31.96 -1.04
CA GLU A 157 1.75 33.34 -0.66
C GLU A 157 2.98 34.24 -0.47
N ALA A 158 4.00 33.77 0.24
CA ALA A 158 5.26 34.51 0.45
C ALA A 158 6.00 34.85 -0.84
N GLN A 159 5.77 34.08 -1.91
CA GLN A 159 6.34 34.30 -3.24
C GLN A 159 5.41 35.12 -4.17
N GLY A 160 4.29 35.66 -3.66
CA GLY A 160 3.34 36.42 -4.45
C GLY A 160 2.34 35.56 -5.24
N SER A 161 2.10 34.32 -4.76
CA SER A 161 1.11 33.36 -5.29
C SER A 161 1.31 33.00 -6.77
N PRO A 162 2.53 32.66 -7.23
CA PRO A 162 2.77 32.33 -8.63
C PRO A 162 2.14 30.99 -9.06
N ARG A 163 1.77 30.12 -8.09
CA ARG A 163 1.15 28.81 -8.34
C ARG A 163 -0.34 28.85 -8.02
N SER A 164 -1.15 28.13 -8.81
CA SER A 164 -2.55 27.94 -8.48
C SER A 164 -2.71 27.00 -7.27
N GLU A 165 -3.86 27.04 -6.60
CA GLU A 165 -4.18 26.14 -5.49
C GLU A 165 -4.06 24.66 -5.89
N HIS A 166 -4.47 24.33 -7.11
CA HIS A 166 -4.33 22.98 -7.65
C HIS A 166 -2.86 22.54 -7.80
N GLN A 167 -1.99 23.44 -8.24
CA GLN A 167 -0.54 23.17 -8.32
C GLN A 167 0.08 22.95 -6.94
N VAL A 168 -0.25 23.79 -5.95
CA VAL A 168 0.21 23.62 -4.58
C VAL A 168 -0.25 22.27 -4.02
N PHE A 169 -1.49 21.89 -4.27
CA PHE A 169 -2.03 20.60 -3.86
C PHE A 169 -1.30 19.41 -4.49
N LEU A 170 -1.06 19.44 -5.81
CA LEU A 170 -0.32 18.39 -6.50
C LEU A 170 1.13 18.28 -6.02
N GLU A 171 1.80 19.40 -5.78
CA GLU A 171 3.16 19.43 -5.23
C GLU A 171 3.20 18.81 -3.83
N ALA A 172 2.24 19.12 -2.98
CA ALA A 172 2.12 18.50 -1.66
C ALA A 172 1.91 16.98 -1.75
N MET A 173 1.12 16.50 -2.72
CA MET A 173 0.98 15.04 -2.95
C MET A 173 2.30 14.40 -3.37
N VAL A 174 3.05 15.04 -4.27
CA VAL A 174 4.36 14.55 -4.73
C VAL A 174 5.34 14.53 -3.56
N GLU A 175 5.39 15.60 -2.77
CA GLU A 175 6.27 15.69 -1.59
C GLU A 175 5.93 14.59 -0.57
N SER A 176 4.65 14.35 -0.29
CA SER A 176 4.20 13.27 0.60
C SER A 176 4.67 11.89 0.10
N ALA A 177 4.59 11.64 -1.21
CA ALA A 177 5.04 10.39 -1.78
C ALA A 177 6.57 10.22 -1.69
N LEU A 178 7.32 11.26 -2.03
CA LEU A 178 8.79 11.22 -2.04
C LEU A 178 9.37 11.12 -0.62
N SER A 179 8.85 11.89 0.34
CA SER A 179 9.29 11.84 1.73
C SER A 179 8.99 10.48 2.36
N SER A 180 7.82 9.91 2.08
CA SER A 180 7.46 8.58 2.56
C SER A 180 8.32 7.47 1.93
N ALA A 181 8.65 7.59 0.64
CA ALA A 181 9.56 6.65 -0.02
C ALA A 181 10.98 6.72 0.57
N ALA A 182 11.49 7.94 0.80
CA ALA A 182 12.79 8.15 1.45
C ALA A 182 12.82 7.59 2.89
N ALA A 183 11.74 7.80 3.65
CA ALA A 183 11.59 7.23 4.98
C ALA A 183 11.54 5.69 4.93
N ALA A 184 10.82 5.10 3.97
CA ALA A 184 10.77 3.66 3.79
C ALA A 184 12.15 3.05 3.50
N GLN A 185 12.95 3.70 2.65
CA GLN A 185 14.34 3.29 2.41
C GLN A 185 15.20 3.36 3.68
N LYS A 186 15.05 4.44 4.46
CA LYS A 186 15.74 4.60 5.75
C LYS A 186 15.39 3.48 6.75
N TYR A 187 14.17 2.95 6.67
CA TYR A 187 13.67 1.89 7.57
C TYR A 187 13.85 0.48 6.99
N GLY A 188 14.62 0.32 5.92
CA GLY A 188 15.12 -0.98 5.45
C GLY A 188 14.45 -1.53 4.20
N LEU A 189 13.53 -0.82 3.55
CA LEU A 189 13.10 -1.18 2.20
C LEU A 189 14.13 -0.69 1.17
N PRO A 190 14.42 -1.50 0.13
CA PRO A 190 15.41 -1.15 -0.90
C PRO A 190 14.97 0.01 -1.81
#